data_1347ea5a794c77a3031788af1c8ef9cd
#
_entry.id   1347ea5a794c77a3031788af1c8ef9cd
#
_cell.length_a   1.000
_cell.length_b   1.000
_cell.length_c   1.000
_cell.angle_alpha   90.00
_cell.angle_beta   90.00
_cell.angle_gamma   90.00
#
_symmetry.space_group_name_H-M   'P 1'
#
loop_
_entity.id
_entity.type
_entity.pdbx_description
1 polymer ?
#
loop_
_entity_poly.entity_id
_entity_poly.type
_entity_poly.pdbx_seq_one_letter_code
_entity_poly.pdbx_strand_id
1 'polypeptide(L)'
;MVRKTVYTLVVIVLQMGEERVVFAREKPEVSVQYTIELQSDFGRRLNWVNLLSLRATVPMEWLGLWGNGKLEVQAISVYKTSRERIAGDRQVFSNIEEDNLPFSPFILGYSQQIGKVLLFGGLRNVNEDYFTTPYASLFTNSSCGIYPTLSANYVLANYPLSAVCLHLEYRINEKIGIKNSLYNGKAYLPFERGSSIFTVAPRRDGLLDLAEISYTTNNSYHGTYNLGVVVHGSNRFGDASDCRLPSEQVQAQTEVSSAKHWRVNYACWLSAEQECWRSGRYSAGVLGQYSFAPSDRNDCRRYVAAGGVFRGMLSASQEDALGVIFSQASFSDVREKALEITWNYTVSDHFTVQPAFHFIRTGNERYHIAMLRVVVSY
;
A
#
# COMPACT_ATOMS: atom_id res chain seq x y z
N MET A 1 -17.55 17.29 31.04
CA MET A 1 -17.18 18.33 30.07
C MET A 1 -17.11 17.79 28.62
N VAL A 2 -16.65 16.59 28.37
CA VAL A 2 -16.54 15.97 27.03
C VAL A 2 -17.89 15.73 26.30
N ARG A 3 -18.97 15.41 27.01
CA ARG A 3 -20.29 15.17 26.41
C ARG A 3 -20.94 16.40 25.75
N LYS A 4 -20.68 17.60 26.24
CA LYS A 4 -21.25 18.83 25.66
C LYS A 4 -20.54 19.25 24.38
N THR A 5 -19.26 18.97 24.24
CA THR A 5 -18.44 19.33 23.06
C THR A 5 -18.83 18.50 21.83
N VAL A 6 -19.15 17.21 22.02
CA VAL A 6 -19.58 16.33 20.93
C VAL A 6 -20.95 16.73 20.38
N TYR A 7 -21.90 17.11 21.26
CA TYR A 7 -23.23 17.60 20.84
C TYR A 7 -23.14 18.94 20.10
N THR A 8 -22.23 19.81 20.46
CA THR A 8 -22.03 21.11 19.80
C THR A 8 -21.45 20.92 18.39
N LEU A 9 -20.50 19.97 18.21
CA LEU A 9 -19.95 19.67 16.88
C LEU A 9 -20.99 19.06 15.93
N VAL A 10 -21.85 18.16 16.43
CA VAL A 10 -22.92 17.53 15.64
C VAL A 10 -24.00 18.54 15.27
N VAL A 11 -24.33 19.49 16.15
CA VAL A 11 -25.34 20.54 15.86
C VAL A 11 -24.81 21.58 14.88
N ILE A 12 -23.52 21.93 14.90
CA ILE A 12 -22.91 22.87 13.93
C ILE A 12 -22.88 22.25 12.52
N VAL A 13 -22.64 20.95 12.39
CA VAL A 13 -22.67 20.25 11.10
C VAL A 13 -24.11 20.17 10.53
N LEU A 14 -25.13 20.13 11.37
CA LEU A 14 -26.55 20.07 10.94
C LEU A 14 -27.15 21.43 10.54
N GLN A 15 -26.48 22.55 10.84
CA GLN A 15 -27.01 23.90 10.52
C GLN A 15 -26.37 24.55 9.27
N MET A 16 -25.44 23.91 8.60
CA MET A 16 -24.80 24.43 7.38
C MET A 16 -25.32 23.70 6.13
N GLY A 17 -26.56 23.87 5.74
CA GLY A 17 -26.96 23.29 4.47
C GLY A 17 -28.43 23.37 4.12
N GLU A 18 -28.92 24.49 3.67
CA GLU A 18 -30.05 24.56 2.75
C GLU A 18 -29.71 25.44 1.54
N GLU A 19 -28.86 24.88 0.66
CA GLU A 19 -28.97 25.19 -0.76
C GLU A 19 -29.14 23.85 -1.48
N ARG A 20 -30.32 23.52 -1.89
CA ARG A 20 -30.61 22.38 -2.77
C ARG A 20 -30.11 22.72 -4.16
N VAL A 21 -28.81 22.56 -4.36
CA VAL A 21 -28.25 22.38 -5.68
C VAL A 21 -28.64 20.97 -6.13
N VAL A 22 -29.43 20.88 -7.19
CA VAL A 22 -29.77 19.58 -7.82
C VAL A 22 -28.49 19.08 -8.50
N PHE A 23 -27.63 18.41 -7.77
CA PHE A 23 -26.51 17.69 -8.33
C PHE A 23 -27.05 16.44 -9.04
N ALA A 24 -26.52 16.13 -10.20
CA ALA A 24 -26.72 14.82 -10.79
C ALA A 24 -26.25 13.79 -9.77
N ARG A 25 -27.16 12.93 -9.29
CA ARG A 25 -26.85 11.92 -8.27
C ARG A 25 -25.76 11.00 -8.81
N GLU A 26 -24.58 11.01 -8.20
CA GLU A 26 -23.54 10.03 -8.51
C GLU A 26 -24.13 8.62 -8.30
N LYS A 27 -23.88 7.73 -9.27
CA LYS A 27 -24.36 6.34 -9.16
C LYS A 27 -23.36 5.51 -8.36
N PRO A 28 -23.81 4.43 -7.70
CA PRO A 28 -22.89 3.45 -7.13
C PRO A 28 -21.94 2.91 -8.19
N GLU A 29 -20.68 2.79 -7.81
CA GLU A 29 -19.63 2.19 -8.62
C GLU A 29 -19.32 0.80 -8.06
N VAL A 30 -19.27 -0.20 -8.93
CA VAL A 30 -18.86 -1.56 -8.58
C VAL A 30 -17.75 -1.95 -9.54
N SER A 31 -16.65 -2.43 -9.01
CA SER A 31 -15.55 -2.95 -9.80
C SER A 31 -15.13 -4.34 -9.35
N VAL A 32 -14.78 -5.16 -10.32
CA VAL A 32 -14.25 -6.51 -10.14
C VAL A 32 -12.91 -6.57 -10.83
N GLN A 33 -11.87 -6.93 -10.09
CA GLN A 33 -10.54 -7.15 -10.66
C GLN A 33 -10.06 -8.55 -10.32
N TYR A 34 -9.60 -9.25 -11.34
CA TYR A 34 -8.97 -10.57 -11.21
C TYR A 34 -7.56 -10.50 -11.76
N THR A 35 -6.58 -10.72 -10.89
CA THR A 35 -5.16 -10.73 -11.23
C THR A 35 -4.62 -12.14 -11.13
N ILE A 36 -3.94 -12.59 -12.17
CA ILE A 36 -3.29 -13.90 -12.28
C ILE A 36 -1.80 -13.68 -12.47
N GLU A 37 -0.98 -14.42 -11.74
CA GLU A 37 0.46 -14.49 -11.97
C GLU A 37 0.90 -15.92 -12.21
N LEU A 38 1.68 -16.12 -13.26
CA LEU A 38 2.46 -17.31 -13.49
C LEU A 38 3.93 -16.96 -13.25
N GLN A 39 4.55 -17.62 -12.26
CA GLN A 39 5.89 -17.34 -11.78
C GLN A 39 6.80 -18.56 -12.02
N SER A 40 8.03 -18.36 -12.50
CA SER A 40 9.00 -19.41 -12.76
C SER A 40 10.43 -18.99 -12.43
N ASP A 41 11.21 -19.89 -11.85
CA ASP A 41 12.66 -19.70 -11.57
C ASP A 41 13.56 -20.18 -12.72
N PHE A 42 13.03 -20.39 -13.92
CA PHE A 42 13.69 -21.01 -15.09
C PHE A 42 14.19 -22.44 -14.85
N GLY A 43 13.89 -23.02 -13.68
CA GLY A 43 14.25 -24.37 -13.32
C GLY A 43 13.03 -25.29 -13.29
N ARG A 44 12.74 -25.85 -12.13
CA ARG A 44 11.64 -26.80 -11.94
C ARG A 44 10.43 -26.22 -11.19
N ARG A 45 10.56 -25.02 -10.64
CA ARG A 45 9.48 -24.41 -9.84
C ARG A 45 8.61 -23.54 -10.71
N LEU A 46 7.32 -23.82 -10.63
CA LEU A 46 6.26 -23.04 -11.23
C LEU A 46 5.23 -22.74 -10.13
N ASN A 47 4.85 -21.50 -9.97
CA ASN A 47 3.82 -21.08 -9.05
C ASN A 47 2.75 -20.29 -9.78
N TRP A 48 1.51 -20.52 -9.40
CA TRP A 48 0.35 -19.81 -9.92
C TRP A 48 -0.31 -19.08 -8.76
N VAL A 49 -0.41 -17.76 -8.86
CA VAL A 49 -1.00 -16.89 -7.85
C VAL A 49 -2.20 -16.17 -8.43
N ASN A 50 -3.27 -16.07 -7.67
CA ASN A 50 -4.49 -15.36 -8.06
C ASN A 50 -4.89 -14.39 -6.95
N LEU A 51 -5.37 -13.22 -7.36
CA LEU A 51 -6.01 -12.24 -6.51
C LEU A 51 -7.34 -11.83 -7.15
N LEU A 52 -8.44 -12.10 -6.46
CA LEU A 52 -9.74 -11.52 -6.79
C LEU A 52 -10.00 -10.33 -5.85
N SER A 53 -10.38 -9.20 -6.41
CA SER A 53 -10.79 -8.00 -5.69
C SER A 53 -12.17 -7.57 -6.13
N LEU A 54 -13.07 -7.37 -5.18
CA LEU A 54 -14.43 -6.87 -5.38
C LEU A 54 -14.56 -5.58 -4.61
N ARG A 55 -14.85 -4.47 -5.30
CA ARG A 55 -15.02 -3.16 -4.67
C ARG A 55 -16.37 -2.54 -5.03
N ALA A 56 -17.00 -1.90 -4.08
CA ALA A 56 -18.19 -1.09 -4.28
C ALA A 56 -18.06 0.24 -3.52
N THR A 57 -18.43 1.32 -4.20
CA THR A 57 -18.49 2.68 -3.62
C THR A 57 -19.92 3.20 -3.82
N VAL A 58 -20.61 3.52 -2.71
CA VAL A 58 -22.00 3.97 -2.74
C VAL A 58 -22.07 5.41 -2.23
N PRO A 59 -22.36 6.39 -3.09
CA PRO A 59 -22.59 7.77 -2.68
C PRO A 59 -23.83 7.86 -1.77
N MET A 60 -23.73 8.59 -0.66
CA MET A 60 -24.85 8.73 0.28
C MET A 60 -26.04 9.47 -0.34
N GLU A 61 -25.81 10.34 -1.30
CA GLU A 61 -26.85 11.02 -2.08
C GLU A 61 -27.72 10.04 -2.88
N TRP A 62 -27.15 8.93 -3.37
CA TRP A 62 -27.91 7.90 -4.05
C TRP A 62 -28.93 7.21 -3.15
N LEU A 63 -28.59 7.11 -1.86
CA LEU A 63 -29.51 6.60 -0.81
C LEU A 63 -30.53 7.65 -0.34
N GLY A 64 -30.50 8.87 -0.90
CA GLY A 64 -31.37 9.97 -0.47
C GLY A 64 -30.91 10.63 0.84
N LEU A 65 -29.65 10.42 1.23
CA LEU A 65 -29.05 11.02 2.41
C LEU A 65 -28.27 12.29 2.04
N TRP A 66 -27.29 12.69 2.86
CA TRP A 66 -26.51 13.91 2.67
C TRP A 66 -25.47 13.79 1.53
N GLY A 67 -24.99 14.94 1.06
CA GLY A 67 -24.02 15.02 -0.03
C GLY A 67 -22.57 14.79 0.38
N ASN A 68 -21.73 14.48 -0.62
CA ASN A 68 -20.27 14.34 -0.48
C ASN A 68 -19.81 13.24 0.49
N GLY A 69 -20.70 12.33 0.88
CA GLY A 69 -20.38 11.15 1.67
C GLY A 69 -20.39 9.89 0.81
N LYS A 70 -19.51 8.93 1.10
CA LYS A 70 -19.42 7.65 0.39
C LYS A 70 -19.25 6.51 1.38
N LEU A 71 -19.98 5.42 1.16
CA LEU A 71 -19.74 4.14 1.80
C LEU A 71 -18.81 3.33 0.88
N GLU A 72 -17.69 2.87 1.40
CA GLU A 72 -16.67 2.12 0.67
C GLU A 72 -16.57 0.70 1.21
N VAL A 73 -16.67 -0.28 0.32
CA VAL A 73 -16.56 -1.70 0.66
C VAL A 73 -15.63 -2.37 -0.35
N GLN A 74 -14.67 -3.14 0.14
CA GLN A 74 -13.82 -4.00 -0.70
C GLN A 74 -13.55 -5.32 0.01
N ALA A 75 -13.57 -6.39 -0.74
CA ALA A 75 -13.16 -7.72 -0.29
C ALA A 75 -12.15 -8.30 -1.27
N ILE A 76 -11.21 -9.06 -0.76
CA ILE A 76 -10.21 -9.76 -1.55
C ILE A 76 -10.21 -11.25 -1.26
N SER A 77 -9.75 -12.04 -2.24
CA SER A 77 -9.47 -13.47 -2.11
C SER A 77 -8.13 -13.75 -2.78
N VAL A 78 -7.27 -14.48 -2.08
CA VAL A 78 -5.92 -14.83 -2.55
C VAL A 78 -5.79 -16.35 -2.60
N TYR A 79 -5.23 -16.86 -3.69
CA TYR A 79 -4.96 -18.27 -3.85
C TYR A 79 -3.63 -18.48 -4.58
N LYS A 80 -2.78 -19.37 -4.07
CA LYS A 80 -1.56 -19.84 -4.74
C LYS A 80 -1.49 -21.36 -4.74
N THR A 81 -0.86 -21.92 -5.75
CA THR A 81 -0.74 -23.39 -5.90
C THR A 81 0.39 -23.98 -5.05
N SER A 82 1.47 -23.25 -4.88
CA SER A 82 2.61 -23.68 -4.06
C SER A 82 2.51 -23.09 -2.66
N ARG A 83 2.77 -23.90 -1.63
CA ARG A 83 2.92 -23.41 -0.26
C ARG A 83 4.23 -22.63 -0.07
N GLU A 84 5.28 -23.06 -0.76
CA GLU A 84 6.59 -22.44 -0.69
C GLU A 84 6.70 -21.33 -1.75
N ARG A 85 7.31 -20.22 -1.40
CA ARG A 85 7.66 -19.16 -2.35
C ARG A 85 8.82 -19.60 -3.24
N ILE A 86 8.82 -19.12 -4.48
CA ILE A 86 9.89 -19.40 -5.44
C ILE A 86 11.22 -18.80 -4.98
N ALA A 87 11.20 -17.62 -4.37
CA ALA A 87 12.35 -16.95 -3.81
C ALA A 87 12.21 -16.75 -2.30
N GLY A 88 13.33 -16.82 -1.59
CA GLY A 88 13.43 -16.48 -0.17
C GLY A 88 13.71 -14.99 0.06
N ASP A 89 13.27 -14.12 -0.86
CA ASP A 89 13.48 -12.70 -0.79
C ASP A 89 12.57 -12.02 0.24
N ARG A 90 13.11 -11.02 0.92
CA ARG A 90 12.42 -10.26 1.96
C ARG A 90 11.77 -8.99 1.43
N GLN A 91 12.16 -8.54 0.24
CA GLN A 91 11.52 -7.44 -0.48
C GLN A 91 10.23 -7.88 -1.19
N VAL A 92 10.02 -9.19 -1.33
CA VAL A 92 8.84 -9.82 -1.93
C VAL A 92 8.63 -9.37 -3.38
N PHE A 93 9.16 -10.15 -4.33
CA PHE A 93 9.14 -9.81 -5.76
C PHE A 93 7.72 -9.70 -6.38
N SER A 94 6.72 -10.31 -5.75
CA SER A 94 5.31 -10.20 -6.14
C SER A 94 4.50 -9.53 -5.04
N ASN A 95 3.86 -8.41 -5.35
CA ASN A 95 3.02 -7.66 -4.42
C ASN A 95 1.62 -8.24 -4.21
N ILE A 96 1.30 -9.38 -4.86
CA ILE A 96 0.03 -10.11 -4.65
C ILE A 96 0.24 -11.52 -4.08
N GLU A 97 1.49 -12.02 -4.01
CA GLU A 97 1.76 -13.35 -3.50
C GLU A 97 1.70 -13.37 -1.97
N GLU A 98 0.66 -14.01 -1.45
CA GLU A 98 0.45 -14.27 -0.02
C GLU A 98 -0.08 -15.68 0.20
N ASP A 99 -0.18 -16.10 1.46
CA ASP A 99 -0.81 -17.36 1.81
C ASP A 99 -2.29 -17.37 1.43
N ASN A 100 -2.82 -18.58 1.20
CA ASN A 100 -4.19 -18.74 0.76
C ASN A 100 -5.17 -18.11 1.74
N LEU A 101 -5.88 -17.11 1.27
CA LEU A 101 -6.84 -16.32 2.02
C LEU A 101 -8.17 -16.32 1.23
N PRO A 102 -9.08 -17.26 1.53
CA PRO A 102 -10.31 -17.45 0.74
C PRO A 102 -11.19 -16.21 0.68
N PHE A 103 -11.20 -15.41 1.77
CA PHE A 103 -11.94 -14.17 1.85
C PHE A 103 -11.33 -13.26 2.91
N SER A 104 -11.15 -11.98 2.58
CA SER A 104 -10.78 -10.95 3.54
C SER A 104 -11.52 -9.65 3.25
N PRO A 105 -12.25 -9.08 4.21
CA PRO A 105 -12.67 -7.69 4.11
C PRO A 105 -11.42 -6.81 4.07
N PHE A 106 -11.34 -5.94 3.06
CA PHE A 106 -10.15 -5.13 2.81
C PHE A 106 -10.41 -3.64 3.06
N ILE A 107 -11.58 -3.15 2.64
CA ILE A 107 -12.11 -1.84 3.01
C ILE A 107 -13.55 -2.03 3.50
N LEU A 108 -13.89 -1.39 4.60
CA LEU A 108 -15.26 -1.25 5.07
C LEU A 108 -15.35 0.03 5.89
N GLY A 109 -15.81 1.11 5.29
CA GLY A 109 -15.82 2.39 5.98
C GLY A 109 -16.63 3.46 5.26
N TYR A 110 -16.62 4.60 5.88
CA TYR A 110 -17.33 5.79 5.41
C TYR A 110 -16.34 6.93 5.22
N SER A 111 -16.45 7.60 4.08
CA SER A 111 -15.71 8.83 3.79
C SER A 111 -16.65 10.02 3.64
N GLN A 112 -16.20 11.20 4.07
CA GLN A 112 -16.90 12.47 3.96
C GLN A 112 -15.95 13.56 3.47
N GLN A 113 -16.30 14.20 2.36
CA GLN A 113 -15.62 15.39 1.89
C GLN A 113 -16.26 16.63 2.50
N ILE A 114 -15.48 17.48 3.15
CA ILE A 114 -15.92 18.74 3.75
C ILE A 114 -14.97 19.85 3.24
N GLY A 115 -15.39 20.53 2.19
CA GLY A 115 -14.54 21.50 1.52
C GLY A 115 -13.21 20.86 1.03
N LYS A 116 -12.08 21.31 1.58
CA LYS A 116 -10.74 20.79 1.24
C LYS A 116 -10.29 19.60 2.09
N VAL A 117 -11.12 19.13 3.01
CA VAL A 117 -10.81 18.02 3.94
C VAL A 117 -11.60 16.79 3.53
N LEU A 118 -10.92 15.66 3.36
CA LEU A 118 -11.51 14.33 3.29
C LEU A 118 -11.28 13.62 4.62
N LEU A 119 -12.33 13.08 5.20
CA LEU A 119 -12.27 12.24 6.39
C LEU A 119 -12.73 10.83 6.03
N PHE A 120 -12.06 9.82 6.53
CA PHE A 120 -12.49 8.43 6.45
C PHE A 120 -12.43 7.78 7.84
N GLY A 121 -13.40 6.91 8.13
CA GLY A 121 -13.40 6.09 9.33
C GLY A 121 -13.88 4.68 9.02
N GLY A 122 -13.11 3.67 9.44
CA GLY A 122 -13.44 2.27 9.20
C GLY A 122 -12.22 1.37 9.06
N LEU A 123 -12.41 0.22 8.43
CA LEU A 123 -11.37 -0.73 8.06
C LEU A 123 -10.71 -0.31 6.74
N ARG A 124 -9.37 -0.19 6.71
CA ARG A 124 -8.63 0.24 5.52
C ARG A 124 -7.20 -0.29 5.52
N ASN A 125 -6.66 -0.46 4.33
CA ASN A 125 -5.27 -0.80 4.10
C ASN A 125 -4.44 0.47 3.88
N VAL A 126 -3.18 0.50 4.34
CA VAL A 126 -2.32 1.68 4.22
C VAL A 126 -1.97 2.02 2.76
N ASN A 127 -1.95 1.03 1.86
CA ASN A 127 -1.63 1.25 0.45
C ASN A 127 -2.75 1.97 -0.33
N GLU A 128 -3.94 2.11 0.24
CA GLU A 128 -5.00 2.93 -0.34
C GLU A 128 -4.63 4.42 -0.35
N ASP A 129 -3.88 4.86 0.64
CA ASP A 129 -3.62 6.28 0.87
C ASP A 129 -2.14 6.65 0.70
N TYR A 130 -1.21 5.70 0.94
CA TYR A 130 0.23 5.93 0.95
C TYR A 130 0.96 4.99 -0.01
N PHE A 131 2.17 5.38 -0.42
CA PHE A 131 3.12 4.59 -1.22
C PHE A 131 2.66 4.27 -2.64
N THR A 132 1.49 4.73 -3.06
CA THR A 132 0.96 4.53 -4.41
C THR A 132 1.25 5.76 -5.25
N THR A 133 2.18 5.65 -6.19
CA THR A 133 2.58 6.72 -7.10
C THR A 133 2.56 6.22 -8.56
N PRO A 134 2.40 7.10 -9.56
CA PRO A 134 2.16 6.70 -10.95
C PRO A 134 3.23 5.80 -11.58
N TYR A 135 4.51 5.95 -11.18
CA TYR A 135 5.59 5.12 -11.72
C TYR A 135 5.88 3.91 -10.83
N ALA A 136 5.88 4.06 -9.50
CA ALA A 136 6.13 2.95 -8.60
C ALA A 136 5.05 1.86 -8.70
N SER A 137 3.79 2.23 -8.96
CA SER A 137 2.67 1.29 -9.16
C SER A 137 2.81 0.40 -10.39
N LEU A 138 3.73 0.70 -11.31
CA LEU A 138 4.05 -0.16 -12.44
C LEU A 138 4.74 -1.45 -12.01
N PHE A 139 5.56 -1.38 -10.95
CA PHE A 139 6.41 -2.50 -10.54
C PHE A 139 5.65 -3.52 -9.70
N THR A 140 6.01 -4.78 -9.87
CA THR A 140 5.38 -5.91 -9.19
C THR A 140 6.05 -6.25 -7.85
N ASN A 141 7.29 -5.78 -7.64
CA ASN A 141 7.98 -5.95 -6.37
C ASN A 141 7.26 -5.15 -5.27
N SER A 142 6.90 -5.85 -4.19
CA SER A 142 6.14 -5.27 -3.06
C SER A 142 6.85 -4.06 -2.42
N SER A 143 8.19 -4.06 -2.41
CA SER A 143 8.98 -2.97 -1.84
C SER A 143 8.85 -1.65 -2.60
N CYS A 144 8.39 -1.67 -3.86
CA CYS A 144 8.07 -0.46 -4.63
C CYS A 144 6.79 0.22 -4.14
N GLY A 145 5.86 -0.58 -3.56
CA GLY A 145 4.59 -0.09 -3.00
C GLY A 145 4.68 0.19 -1.50
N ILE A 146 5.31 -0.72 -0.70
CA ILE A 146 5.53 -0.48 0.73
C ILE A 146 6.98 -0.81 1.10
N TYR A 147 7.65 0.15 1.72
CA TYR A 147 9.09 0.03 1.98
C TYR A 147 9.39 -1.01 3.06
N PRO A 148 10.43 -1.85 2.90
CA PRO A 148 10.83 -2.84 3.90
C PRO A 148 11.11 -2.27 5.30
N THR A 149 11.48 -1.01 5.41
CA THR A 149 11.62 -0.31 6.70
C THR A 149 10.29 -0.14 7.44
N LEU A 150 9.16 -0.37 6.75
CA LEU A 150 7.83 -0.40 7.34
C LEU A 150 7.32 -1.83 7.40
N SER A 151 7.23 -2.53 6.28
CA SER A 151 6.62 -3.87 6.22
C SER A 151 7.34 -4.93 7.04
N ALA A 152 8.67 -4.83 7.21
CA ALA A 152 9.43 -5.75 8.04
C ALA A 152 9.53 -5.35 9.52
N ASN A 153 9.19 -4.09 9.87
CA ASN A 153 9.38 -3.56 11.21
C ASN A 153 8.08 -3.38 12.01
N TYR A 154 6.93 -3.39 11.33
CA TYR A 154 5.62 -3.15 11.95
C TYR A 154 4.60 -4.18 11.46
N VAL A 155 3.68 -4.59 12.33
CA VAL A 155 2.50 -5.38 11.95
C VAL A 155 1.41 -4.42 11.48
N LEU A 156 1.71 -3.68 10.42
CA LEU A 156 0.80 -2.67 9.90
C LEU A 156 -0.24 -3.28 8.94
N ALA A 157 -1.26 -2.49 8.66
CA ALA A 157 -2.34 -2.85 7.73
C ALA A 157 -1.89 -2.70 6.27
N ASN A 158 -0.88 -3.47 5.83
CA ASN A 158 -0.51 -3.61 4.43
C ASN A 158 -1.06 -4.90 3.85
N TYR A 159 -1.19 -4.97 2.52
CA TYR A 159 -1.68 -6.15 1.83
C TYR A 159 -1.05 -7.45 2.38
N PRO A 160 -1.83 -8.49 2.68
CA PRO A 160 -3.28 -8.62 2.52
C PRO A 160 -4.11 -8.17 3.72
N LEU A 161 -3.51 -7.48 4.69
CA LEU A 161 -4.12 -7.09 5.94
C LEU A 161 -4.78 -5.71 5.86
N SER A 162 -5.78 -5.50 6.72
CA SER A 162 -6.39 -4.21 6.98
C SER A 162 -6.60 -4.03 8.48
N ALA A 163 -6.73 -2.78 8.92
CA ALA A 163 -7.02 -2.46 10.31
C ALA A 163 -8.00 -1.28 10.40
N VAL A 164 -8.64 -1.14 11.55
CA VAL A 164 -9.49 0.02 11.82
C VAL A 164 -8.61 1.27 11.89
N CYS A 165 -9.03 2.31 11.16
CA CYS A 165 -8.34 3.58 11.12
C CYS A 165 -9.29 4.78 11.09
N LEU A 166 -8.72 5.92 11.41
CA LEU A 166 -9.21 7.25 11.07
C LEU A 166 -8.19 7.87 10.11
N HIS A 167 -8.67 8.32 8.95
CA HIS A 167 -7.82 8.94 7.94
C HIS A 167 -8.33 10.34 7.61
N LEU A 168 -7.40 11.25 7.40
CA LEU A 168 -7.62 12.64 7.04
C LEU A 168 -6.72 13.02 5.87
N GLU A 169 -7.31 13.61 4.85
CA GLU A 169 -6.58 14.34 3.82
C GLU A 169 -6.96 15.82 3.84
N TYR A 170 -5.97 16.68 3.73
CA TYR A 170 -6.16 18.12 3.59
C TYR A 170 -5.44 18.65 2.37
N ARG A 171 -6.19 19.18 1.41
CA ARG A 171 -5.63 19.80 0.22
C ARG A 171 -5.41 21.29 0.46
N ILE A 172 -4.18 21.68 0.76
CA ILE A 172 -3.81 23.07 0.99
C ILE A 172 -4.09 23.88 -0.28
N ASN A 173 -3.56 23.41 -1.40
CA ASN A 173 -3.79 23.95 -2.75
C ASN A 173 -3.68 22.84 -3.79
N GLU A 174 -3.69 23.17 -5.09
CA GLU A 174 -3.62 22.20 -6.19
C GLU A 174 -2.31 21.39 -6.22
N LYS A 175 -1.25 21.88 -5.57
CA LYS A 175 0.09 21.29 -5.60
C LYS A 175 0.47 20.60 -4.29
N ILE A 176 -0.10 21.00 -3.17
CA ILE A 176 0.31 20.55 -1.84
C ILE A 176 -0.86 19.89 -1.12
N GLY A 177 -0.67 18.64 -0.76
CA GLY A 177 -1.56 17.85 0.10
C GLY A 177 -0.88 17.39 1.37
N ILE A 178 -1.67 17.18 2.41
CA ILE A 178 -1.25 16.55 3.66
C ILE A 178 -2.21 15.40 3.94
N LYS A 179 -1.65 14.26 4.34
CA LYS A 179 -2.40 13.09 4.79
C LYS A 179 -1.97 12.70 6.19
N ASN A 180 -2.93 12.23 6.97
CA ASN A 180 -2.66 11.63 8.27
C ASN A 180 -3.61 10.48 8.52
N SER A 181 -3.10 9.37 9.03
CA SER A 181 -3.90 8.18 9.37
C SER A 181 -3.47 7.62 10.71
N LEU A 182 -4.46 7.40 11.56
CA LEU A 182 -4.28 6.75 12.86
C LEU A 182 -4.93 5.37 12.83
N TYR A 183 -4.11 4.31 12.92
CA TYR A 183 -4.51 2.91 12.93
C TYR A 183 -4.42 2.31 14.33
N ASN A 184 -5.19 1.23 14.57
CA ASN A 184 -4.81 0.30 15.63
C ASN A 184 -3.37 -0.17 15.38
N GLY A 185 -2.53 -0.20 16.42
CA GLY A 185 -1.09 -0.43 16.28
C GLY A 185 -0.67 -1.81 15.77
N LYS A 186 -1.63 -2.74 15.63
CA LYS A 186 -1.42 -4.06 15.05
C LYS A 186 -2.60 -4.42 14.14
N ALA A 187 -2.29 -4.91 12.94
CA ALA A 187 -3.26 -5.53 12.04
C ALA A 187 -3.41 -7.01 12.39
N TYR A 188 -4.58 -7.57 12.10
CA TYR A 188 -4.92 -8.96 12.37
C TYR A 188 -5.37 -9.67 11.10
N LEU A 189 -5.07 -10.97 11.01
CA LEU A 189 -5.63 -11.80 9.97
C LEU A 189 -7.15 -11.93 10.14
N PRO A 190 -7.91 -11.93 9.05
CA PRO A 190 -9.32 -12.29 9.12
C PRO A 190 -9.45 -13.74 9.59
N PHE A 191 -10.48 -14.00 10.41
CA PHE A 191 -10.82 -15.33 10.94
C PHE A 191 -9.76 -15.96 11.87
N GLU A 192 -8.79 -15.18 12.35
CA GLU A 192 -7.84 -15.65 13.36
C GLU A 192 -8.55 -15.87 14.70
N ARG A 193 -8.27 -17.01 15.34
CA ARG A 193 -8.92 -17.39 16.60
C ARG A 193 -8.48 -16.43 17.72
N GLY A 194 -9.46 -15.77 18.37
CA GLY A 194 -9.22 -14.85 19.49
C GLY A 194 -8.85 -13.43 19.10
N SER A 195 -8.85 -13.11 17.81
CA SER A 195 -8.66 -11.76 17.29
C SER A 195 -9.67 -11.42 16.17
N SER A 196 -9.81 -10.17 15.86
CA SER A 196 -10.68 -9.68 14.80
C SER A 196 -10.01 -8.53 14.06
N ILE A 197 -10.23 -8.46 12.76
CA ILE A 197 -9.79 -7.32 11.92
C ILE A 197 -10.37 -5.98 12.40
N PHE A 198 -11.51 -6.02 13.13
CA PHE A 198 -12.13 -4.83 13.74
C PHE A 198 -11.58 -4.49 15.13
N THR A 199 -10.51 -5.13 15.55
CA THR A 199 -9.90 -4.89 16.86
C THR A 199 -9.40 -3.46 16.97
N VAL A 200 -9.83 -2.76 18.03
CA VAL A 200 -9.31 -1.47 18.47
C VAL A 200 -8.87 -1.61 19.93
N ALA A 201 -7.58 -1.84 20.12
CA ALA A 201 -7.01 -2.14 21.45
C ALA A 201 -5.72 -1.35 21.70
N PRO A 202 -5.77 0.01 21.75
CA PRO A 202 -4.56 0.84 21.83
C PRO A 202 -3.71 0.63 23.09
N ARG A 203 -4.32 0.10 24.17
CA ARG A 203 -3.56 -0.25 25.38
C ARG A 203 -2.71 -1.51 25.22
N ARG A 204 -3.11 -2.44 24.34
CA ARG A 204 -2.41 -3.69 24.07
C ARG A 204 -1.51 -3.56 22.84
N ASP A 205 -2.05 -3.03 21.76
CA ASP A 205 -1.44 -3.03 20.42
C ASP A 205 -0.68 -1.71 20.14
N GLY A 206 -0.90 -0.68 20.95
CA GLY A 206 -0.44 0.66 20.66
C GLY A 206 -1.29 1.37 19.60
N LEU A 207 -0.78 2.47 19.10
CA LEU A 207 -1.33 3.23 17.98
C LEU A 207 -0.24 3.42 16.93
N LEU A 208 -0.60 3.26 15.67
CA LEU A 208 0.26 3.51 14.54
C LEU A 208 -0.24 4.75 13.79
N ASP A 209 0.58 5.79 13.76
CA ASP A 209 0.29 7.07 13.11
C ASP A 209 1.18 7.23 11.88
N LEU A 210 0.57 7.49 10.72
CA LEU A 210 1.25 7.82 9.48
C LEU A 210 0.90 9.25 9.08
N ALA A 211 1.91 10.04 8.76
CA ALA A 211 1.73 11.38 8.20
C ALA A 211 2.57 11.56 6.94
N GLU A 212 2.02 12.19 5.93
CA GLU A 212 2.69 12.47 4.66
C GLU A 212 2.31 13.85 4.14
N ILE A 213 3.30 14.56 3.62
CA ILE A 213 3.12 15.74 2.79
C ILE A 213 3.47 15.38 1.35
N SER A 214 2.61 15.75 0.43
CA SER A 214 2.79 15.56 -1.01
C SER A 214 2.91 16.88 -1.73
N TYR A 215 3.80 16.94 -2.73
CA TYR A 215 3.94 18.05 -3.66
C TYR A 215 3.86 17.53 -5.08
N THR A 216 2.93 18.07 -5.88
CA THR A 216 2.71 17.68 -7.27
C THR A 216 2.97 18.86 -8.18
N THR A 217 3.79 18.67 -9.22
CA THR A 217 4.00 19.65 -10.27
C THR A 217 3.09 19.34 -11.46
N ASN A 218 2.38 20.36 -11.97
CA ASN A 218 1.52 20.26 -13.15
C ASN A 218 2.02 21.19 -14.28
N ASN A 219 3.33 21.42 -14.35
CA ASN A 219 3.97 22.19 -15.40
C ASN A 219 4.06 21.34 -16.69
N SER A 220 4.97 21.69 -17.60
CA SER A 220 5.22 20.94 -18.85
C SER A 220 5.53 19.46 -18.63
N TYR A 221 6.11 19.11 -17.47
CA TYR A 221 6.40 17.76 -17.03
C TYR A 221 5.79 17.50 -15.65
N HIS A 222 5.10 16.37 -15.53
CA HIS A 222 4.45 15.98 -14.29
C HIS A 222 5.46 15.42 -13.28
N GLY A 223 5.35 15.83 -12.02
CA GLY A 223 6.19 15.32 -10.94
C GLY A 223 5.39 15.14 -9.64
N THR A 224 5.72 14.12 -8.86
CA THR A 224 5.13 13.83 -7.55
C THR A 224 6.24 13.57 -6.54
N TYR A 225 6.19 14.25 -5.40
CA TYR A 225 7.19 14.17 -4.34
C TYR A 225 6.46 14.00 -3.01
N ASN A 226 6.79 12.95 -2.26
CA ASN A 226 6.17 12.65 -0.99
C ASN A 226 7.23 12.52 0.10
N LEU A 227 6.98 13.13 1.24
CA LEU A 227 7.78 12.99 2.45
C LEU A 227 6.85 12.56 3.58
N GLY A 228 7.16 11.44 4.22
CA GLY A 228 6.32 10.91 5.28
C GLY A 228 7.08 10.33 6.45
N VAL A 229 6.34 10.11 7.52
CA VAL A 229 6.80 9.53 8.76
C VAL A 229 5.74 8.58 9.31
N VAL A 230 6.18 7.47 9.87
CA VAL A 230 5.37 6.59 10.71
C VAL A 230 5.88 6.64 12.13
N VAL A 231 4.95 6.69 13.09
CA VAL A 231 5.24 6.60 14.52
C VAL A 231 4.33 5.54 15.13
N HIS A 232 4.91 4.59 15.81
CA HIS A 232 4.18 3.56 16.55
C HIS A 232 4.46 3.72 18.05
N GLY A 233 3.43 4.07 18.80
CA GLY A 233 3.44 4.11 20.24
C GLY A 233 2.92 2.80 20.83
N SER A 234 3.79 2.04 21.51
CA SER A 234 3.43 0.82 22.23
C SER A 234 4.22 0.74 23.53
N ASN A 235 3.70 -0.01 24.49
CA ASN A 235 4.41 -0.24 25.76
C ASN A 235 5.54 -1.28 25.63
N ARG A 236 5.68 -1.96 24.47
CA ARG A 236 6.58 -3.10 24.29
C ARG A 236 7.18 -3.11 22.89
N PHE A 237 8.28 -2.41 22.70
CA PHE A 237 9.21 -2.69 21.60
C PHE A 237 10.46 -3.33 22.21
N GLY A 238 10.79 -4.52 21.82
CA GLY A 238 11.96 -5.23 22.33
C GLY A 238 11.87 -6.75 22.23
N ASP A 239 10.67 -7.29 22.12
CA ASP A 239 10.49 -8.72 21.86
C ASP A 239 10.10 -8.91 20.39
N ALA A 240 11.05 -9.32 19.56
CA ALA A 240 10.82 -9.76 18.18
C ALA A 240 9.79 -10.90 18.07
N SER A 241 9.46 -11.56 19.20
CA SER A 241 8.42 -12.56 19.30
C SER A 241 6.99 -12.02 19.17
N ASP A 242 6.75 -10.74 19.36
CA ASP A 242 5.42 -10.12 19.21
C ASP A 242 5.10 -9.66 17.79
N CYS A 243 6.10 -9.60 16.90
CA CYS A 243 5.93 -9.35 15.47
C CYS A 243 5.77 -10.66 14.71
N ARG A 244 4.85 -11.51 15.10
CA ARG A 244 4.50 -12.70 14.29
C ARG A 244 3.72 -12.24 13.07
N LEU A 245 4.45 -12.05 11.96
CA LEU A 245 3.85 -12.10 10.64
C LEU A 245 3.28 -13.50 10.41
N PRO A 246 2.14 -13.65 9.74
CA PRO A 246 1.48 -14.95 9.53
C PRO A 246 2.16 -15.88 8.53
N SER A 247 3.35 -15.62 8.07
CA SER A 247 4.11 -16.50 7.19
C SER A 247 5.37 -16.99 7.89
N GLU A 248 5.78 -18.21 7.60
CA GLU A 248 6.92 -18.95 8.15
C GLU A 248 8.29 -18.25 8.09
N GLN A 249 8.32 -16.98 7.71
CA GLN A 249 9.53 -16.16 7.58
C GLN A 249 10.17 -15.73 8.90
N VAL A 250 9.54 -16.00 10.05
CA VAL A 250 10.02 -15.58 11.38
C VAL A 250 10.82 -16.63 12.14
N GLN A 251 11.07 -17.83 11.57
CA GLN A 251 11.85 -18.85 12.28
C GLN A 251 13.36 -18.56 12.42
N ALA A 252 13.86 -17.43 11.94
CA ALA A 252 15.29 -17.09 11.99
C ALA A 252 15.65 -15.92 12.91
N GLN A 253 14.77 -15.47 13.79
CA GLN A 253 15.14 -14.42 14.76
C GLN A 253 15.60 -15.04 16.06
N THR A 254 16.86 -15.44 16.06
CA THR A 254 17.61 -15.84 17.23
C THR A 254 17.94 -14.59 18.06
N GLU A 255 17.45 -14.60 19.32
CA GLU A 255 18.00 -13.95 20.48
C GLU A 255 18.80 -12.63 20.31
N VAL A 256 18.12 -11.50 20.20
CA VAL A 256 18.72 -10.24 20.65
C VAL A 256 18.20 -9.96 22.05
N SER A 257 18.84 -10.60 23.01
CA SER A 257 18.73 -10.26 24.42
C SER A 257 19.40 -8.91 24.64
N SER A 258 18.64 -7.83 24.55
CA SER A 258 19.06 -6.52 25.05
C SER A 258 17.88 -5.85 25.71
N ALA A 259 17.95 -5.71 27.02
CA ALA A 259 16.94 -5.23 27.92
C ALA A 259 16.62 -3.73 27.79
N LYS A 260 16.53 -3.17 26.59
CA LYS A 260 16.02 -1.82 26.35
C LYS A 260 14.62 -1.88 25.78
N HIS A 261 13.62 -1.65 26.63
CA HIS A 261 12.24 -1.48 26.18
C HIS A 261 12.04 -0.09 25.62
N TRP A 262 11.82 0.01 24.30
CA TRP A 262 11.46 1.24 23.65
C TRP A 262 9.93 1.43 23.70
N ARG A 263 9.47 2.63 24.04
CA ARG A 263 8.03 2.95 24.06
C ARG A 263 7.53 3.49 22.73
N VAL A 264 8.43 3.90 21.83
CA VAL A 264 8.12 4.51 20.55
C VAL A 264 9.05 3.95 19.49
N ASN A 265 8.50 3.53 18.36
CA ASN A 265 9.24 3.23 17.15
C ASN A 265 8.84 4.22 16.05
N TYR A 266 9.74 4.50 15.12
CA TYR A 266 9.45 5.36 13.97
C TYR A 266 10.23 4.95 12.74
N ALA A 267 9.73 5.35 11.57
CA ALA A 267 10.46 5.34 10.32
C ALA A 267 10.04 6.56 9.48
N CYS A 268 10.88 6.95 8.54
CA CYS A 268 10.57 8.03 7.61
C CYS A 268 10.87 7.59 6.18
N TRP A 269 10.18 8.22 5.23
CA TRP A 269 10.36 7.95 3.81
C TRP A 269 10.31 9.20 2.96
N LEU A 270 10.95 9.11 1.81
CA LEU A 270 10.91 10.06 0.72
C LEU A 270 10.67 9.29 -0.58
N SER A 271 9.74 9.73 -1.39
CA SER A 271 9.58 9.30 -2.77
C SER A 271 9.53 10.49 -3.71
N ALA A 272 10.11 10.33 -4.89
CA ALA A 272 10.14 11.34 -5.93
C ALA A 272 9.94 10.68 -7.28
N GLU A 273 9.02 11.19 -8.07
CA GLU A 273 8.80 10.80 -9.46
C GLU A 273 8.78 12.05 -10.32
N GLN A 274 9.49 12.01 -11.45
CA GLN A 274 9.56 13.12 -12.36
C GLN A 274 9.52 12.65 -13.81
N GLU A 275 8.54 13.13 -14.56
CA GLU A 275 8.60 13.06 -16.01
C GLU A 275 9.72 13.99 -16.51
N CYS A 276 10.65 13.42 -17.31
CA CYS A 276 11.82 14.14 -17.78
C CYS A 276 11.75 14.49 -19.27
N TRP A 277 10.91 13.76 -20.00
CA TRP A 277 10.81 13.93 -21.45
C TRP A 277 9.44 13.49 -21.96
N ARG A 278 8.92 14.23 -22.95
CA ARG A 278 7.70 13.93 -23.68
C ARG A 278 7.82 14.36 -25.13
N SER A 279 7.43 13.50 -26.06
CA SER A 279 7.39 13.79 -27.49
C SER A 279 6.29 12.98 -28.16
N GLY A 280 5.24 13.65 -28.62
CA GLY A 280 4.06 13.01 -29.15
C GLY A 280 3.43 12.05 -28.14
N ARG A 281 3.36 10.76 -28.52
CA ARG A 281 2.83 9.68 -27.66
C ARG A 281 3.85 9.14 -26.64
N TYR A 282 5.10 9.45 -26.79
CA TYR A 282 6.17 8.93 -25.96
C TYR A 282 6.41 9.81 -24.73
N SER A 283 6.62 9.19 -23.59
CA SER A 283 7.12 9.90 -22.42
C SER A 283 8.10 9.03 -21.64
N ALA A 284 9.04 9.69 -20.97
CA ALA A 284 9.99 9.03 -20.10
C ALA A 284 10.09 9.80 -18.78
N GLY A 285 10.24 9.06 -17.70
CA GLY A 285 10.41 9.62 -16.37
C GLY A 285 11.26 8.72 -15.49
N VAL A 286 11.65 9.29 -14.36
CA VAL A 286 12.48 8.63 -13.35
C VAL A 286 11.75 8.61 -12.00
N LEU A 287 12.10 7.63 -11.18
CA LEU A 287 11.64 7.54 -9.80
C LEU A 287 12.80 7.24 -8.86
N GLY A 288 12.67 7.73 -7.63
CA GLY A 288 13.57 7.46 -6.53
C GLY A 288 12.80 7.29 -5.23
N GLN A 289 13.20 6.30 -4.42
CA GLN A 289 12.60 6.01 -3.12
C GLN A 289 13.70 5.83 -2.09
N TYR A 290 13.49 6.40 -0.93
CA TYR A 290 14.38 6.24 0.21
C TYR A 290 13.58 6.10 1.49
N SER A 291 13.95 5.19 2.36
CA SER A 291 13.40 5.14 3.71
C SER A 291 14.42 4.68 4.74
N PHE A 292 14.18 5.10 5.98
CA PHE A 292 15.05 4.87 7.12
C PHE A 292 14.24 4.54 8.38
N ALA A 293 14.76 3.60 9.19
CA ALA A 293 14.29 3.29 10.53
C ALA A 293 15.48 3.08 11.48
N PRO A 294 15.37 3.41 12.79
CA PRO A 294 16.44 3.18 13.76
C PRO A 294 16.86 1.72 13.83
N SER A 295 18.18 1.46 13.77
CA SER A 295 18.75 0.10 13.73
C SER A 295 18.77 -0.61 15.08
N ASP A 296 18.50 0.11 16.18
CA ASP A 296 18.53 -0.41 17.55
C ASP A 296 17.24 -1.12 17.97
N ARG A 297 16.19 -1.06 17.13
CA ARG A 297 14.86 -1.63 17.39
C ARG A 297 14.15 -2.15 16.15
N ASN A 298 14.79 -2.10 14.98
CA ASN A 298 14.22 -2.46 13.71
C ASN A 298 15.10 -3.44 12.96
N ASP A 299 14.48 -4.41 12.31
CA ASP A 299 15.17 -5.38 11.48
C ASP A 299 15.63 -4.74 10.16
N CYS A 300 14.75 -4.08 9.42
CA CYS A 300 15.13 -3.32 8.24
C CYS A 300 15.39 -1.86 8.58
N ARG A 301 16.64 -1.42 8.45
CA ARG A 301 17.08 -0.07 8.81
C ARG A 301 17.10 0.94 7.67
N ARG A 302 17.19 0.48 6.43
CA ARG A 302 17.30 1.35 5.26
C ARG A 302 16.83 0.65 4.00
N TYR A 303 16.10 1.39 3.18
CA TYR A 303 15.72 1.01 1.83
C TYR A 303 16.03 2.14 0.87
N VAL A 304 16.46 1.79 -0.34
CA VAL A 304 16.68 2.71 -1.45
C VAL A 304 16.27 2.05 -2.74
N ALA A 305 15.57 2.77 -3.60
CA ALA A 305 15.29 2.33 -4.96
C ALA A 305 15.44 3.49 -5.93
N ALA A 306 15.81 3.16 -7.17
CA ALA A 306 15.86 4.11 -8.28
C ALA A 306 15.49 3.38 -9.58
N GLY A 307 14.73 4.04 -10.43
CA GLY A 307 14.24 3.44 -11.67
C GLY A 307 13.83 4.46 -12.70
N GLY A 308 13.44 3.92 -13.86
CA GLY A 308 12.91 4.71 -14.98
C GLY A 308 11.71 4.01 -15.60
N VAL A 309 10.82 4.80 -16.16
CA VAL A 309 9.62 4.36 -16.87
C VAL A 309 9.56 5.04 -18.23
N PHE A 310 9.30 4.26 -19.25
CA PHE A 310 9.08 4.72 -20.62
C PHE A 310 7.68 4.28 -21.09
N ARG A 311 6.88 5.19 -21.63
CA ARG A 311 5.50 4.94 -22.07
C ARG A 311 5.31 5.19 -23.55
N GLY A 312 4.30 4.52 -24.16
CA GLY A 312 3.87 4.75 -25.55
C GLY A 312 4.68 4.01 -26.60
N MET A 313 5.39 2.91 -26.25
CA MET A 313 6.25 2.19 -27.19
C MET A 313 5.47 1.44 -28.25
N LEU A 314 4.43 0.70 -27.88
CA LEU A 314 3.69 -0.19 -28.77
C LEU A 314 2.23 0.23 -28.94
N SER A 315 1.60 0.75 -27.89
CA SER A 315 0.21 1.17 -27.93
C SER A 315 0.06 2.59 -28.49
N ALA A 316 -0.87 2.77 -29.40
CA ALA A 316 -1.25 4.09 -29.88
C ALA A 316 -1.95 4.93 -28.79
N SER A 317 -2.52 4.29 -27.76
CA SER A 317 -3.20 4.94 -26.62
C SER A 317 -2.27 5.41 -25.52
N GLN A 318 -0.96 5.18 -25.60
CA GLN A 318 0.06 5.51 -24.59
C GLN A 318 -0.10 4.72 -23.27
N GLU A 319 -0.91 3.68 -23.24
CA GLU A 319 -1.21 2.93 -22.03
C GLU A 319 -0.19 1.84 -21.71
N ASP A 320 0.76 1.59 -22.62
CA ASP A 320 1.86 0.68 -22.37
C ASP A 320 3.01 1.39 -21.65
N ALA A 321 3.62 0.70 -20.69
CA ALA A 321 4.73 1.23 -19.91
C ALA A 321 5.80 0.16 -19.68
N LEU A 322 7.03 0.46 -20.09
CA LEU A 322 8.23 -0.30 -19.78
C LEU A 322 8.91 0.33 -18.56
N GLY A 323 9.15 -0.45 -17.50
CA GLY A 323 9.82 -0.02 -16.29
C GLY A 323 11.08 -0.83 -16.00
N VAL A 324 12.08 -0.15 -15.47
CA VAL A 324 13.28 -0.78 -14.89
C VAL A 324 13.54 -0.12 -13.54
N ILE A 325 13.65 -0.92 -12.48
CA ILE A 325 13.96 -0.42 -11.14
C ILE A 325 14.99 -1.30 -10.46
N PHE A 326 15.93 -0.66 -9.79
CA PHE A 326 16.85 -1.29 -8.86
C PHE A 326 16.48 -0.89 -7.44
N SER A 327 16.46 -1.86 -6.53
CA SER A 327 16.21 -1.61 -5.11
C SER A 327 17.24 -2.32 -4.23
N GLN A 328 17.47 -1.77 -3.03
CA GLN A 328 18.30 -2.37 -2.00
C GLN A 328 17.69 -2.13 -0.62
N ALA A 329 17.46 -3.22 0.10
CA ALA A 329 17.06 -3.22 1.51
C ALA A 329 18.23 -3.68 2.39
N SER A 330 18.40 -3.03 3.56
CA SER A 330 19.44 -3.35 4.53
C SER A 330 18.82 -3.84 5.82
N PHE A 331 18.73 -5.15 5.96
CA PHE A 331 18.27 -5.83 7.16
C PHE A 331 19.40 -5.96 8.19
N SER A 332 19.08 -6.42 9.39
CA SER A 332 20.05 -6.60 10.48
C SER A 332 21.15 -7.63 10.13
N ASP A 333 20.76 -8.71 9.47
CA ASP A 333 21.60 -9.87 9.11
C ASP A 333 22.06 -9.88 7.66
N VAL A 334 21.33 -9.27 6.74
CA VAL A 334 21.57 -9.37 5.31
C VAL A 334 21.29 -8.06 4.56
N ARG A 335 21.97 -7.89 3.44
CA ARG A 335 21.65 -6.85 2.46
C ARG A 335 21.07 -7.52 1.22
N GLU A 336 19.85 -7.16 0.90
CA GLU A 336 19.15 -7.67 -0.27
C GLU A 336 19.10 -6.62 -1.38
N LYS A 337 19.32 -7.08 -2.62
CA LYS A 337 19.23 -6.26 -3.83
C LYS A 337 18.29 -6.91 -4.80
N ALA A 338 17.47 -6.12 -5.46
CA ALA A 338 16.59 -6.58 -6.53
C ALA A 338 16.67 -5.63 -7.74
N LEU A 339 16.63 -6.21 -8.92
CA LEU A 339 16.44 -5.52 -10.19
C LEU A 339 15.18 -6.12 -10.82
N GLU A 340 14.21 -5.26 -11.15
CA GLU A 340 13.01 -5.62 -11.89
C GLU A 340 13.01 -4.92 -13.24
N ILE A 341 12.65 -5.68 -14.29
CA ILE A 341 12.34 -5.20 -15.63
C ILE A 341 10.92 -5.65 -15.92
N THR A 342 10.00 -4.74 -16.10
CA THR A 342 8.58 -5.05 -16.32
C THR A 342 8.03 -4.24 -17.47
N TRP A 343 7.07 -4.82 -18.17
CA TRP A 343 6.38 -4.15 -19.25
C TRP A 343 4.86 -4.37 -19.12
N ASN A 344 4.14 -3.32 -18.76
CA ASN A 344 2.69 -3.34 -18.70
C ASN A 344 2.13 -2.98 -20.06
N TYR A 345 1.31 -3.87 -20.62
CA TYR A 345 0.66 -3.70 -21.92
C TYR A 345 -0.85 -3.84 -21.78
N THR A 346 -1.57 -2.74 -21.95
CA THR A 346 -3.03 -2.70 -21.96
C THR A 346 -3.52 -3.14 -23.34
N VAL A 347 -4.09 -4.34 -23.41
CA VAL A 347 -4.64 -4.93 -24.64
C VAL A 347 -6.00 -4.34 -24.96
N SER A 348 -6.81 -4.09 -23.92
CA SER A 348 -8.12 -3.44 -23.99
C SER A 348 -8.45 -2.79 -22.65
N ASP A 349 -9.54 -2.03 -22.57
CA ASP A 349 -10.03 -1.39 -21.34
C ASP A 349 -10.19 -2.37 -20.15
N HIS A 350 -10.34 -3.66 -20.45
CA HIS A 350 -10.60 -4.70 -19.46
C HIS A 350 -9.46 -5.71 -19.32
N PHE A 351 -8.43 -5.65 -20.14
CA PHE A 351 -7.41 -6.70 -20.19
C PHE A 351 -6.00 -6.14 -20.33
N THR A 352 -5.17 -6.44 -19.35
CA THR A 352 -3.76 -6.03 -19.28
C THR A 352 -2.86 -7.24 -19.12
N VAL A 353 -1.73 -7.25 -19.82
CA VAL A 353 -0.69 -8.28 -19.73
C VAL A 353 0.62 -7.61 -19.30
N GLN A 354 1.30 -8.20 -18.33
CA GLN A 354 2.50 -7.64 -17.74
C GLN A 354 3.57 -8.73 -17.52
N PRO A 355 4.44 -8.99 -18.51
CA PRO A 355 5.66 -9.75 -18.26
C PRO A 355 6.61 -8.96 -17.36
N ALA A 356 7.25 -9.66 -16.41
CA ALA A 356 8.28 -9.12 -15.55
C ALA A 356 9.43 -10.11 -15.34
N PHE A 357 10.63 -9.57 -15.16
CA PHE A 357 11.83 -10.33 -14.86
C PHE A 357 12.47 -9.74 -13.59
N HIS A 358 12.78 -10.62 -12.63
CA HIS A 358 13.40 -10.24 -11.37
C HIS A 358 14.76 -10.92 -11.22
N PHE A 359 15.75 -10.13 -10.85
CA PHE A 359 17.10 -10.57 -10.51
C PHE A 359 17.36 -10.16 -9.06
N ILE A 360 17.32 -11.14 -8.14
CA ILE A 360 17.37 -10.90 -6.70
C ILE A 360 18.65 -11.51 -6.14
N ARG A 361 19.29 -10.78 -5.23
CA ARG A 361 20.44 -11.24 -4.47
C ARG A 361 20.23 -10.99 -2.98
N THR A 362 20.14 -12.07 -2.21
CA THR A 362 20.02 -12.07 -0.76
C THR A 362 21.23 -12.80 -0.16
N GLY A 363 22.19 -12.05 0.39
CA GLY A 363 23.44 -12.64 0.86
C GLY A 363 24.22 -13.33 -0.26
N ASN A 364 24.36 -14.66 -0.15
CA ASN A 364 25.01 -15.53 -1.14
C ASN A 364 24.04 -16.13 -2.16
N GLU A 365 22.75 -16.07 -1.90
CA GLU A 365 21.72 -16.63 -2.77
C GLU A 365 21.38 -15.66 -3.91
N ARG A 366 21.04 -16.25 -5.06
CA ARG A 366 20.63 -15.52 -6.26
C ARG A 366 19.40 -16.18 -6.83
N TYR A 367 18.39 -15.37 -7.15
CA TYR A 367 17.17 -15.81 -7.79
C TYR A 367 16.96 -15.05 -9.10
N HIS A 368 16.59 -15.78 -10.14
CA HIS A 368 16.20 -15.25 -11.43
C HIS A 368 14.76 -15.72 -11.66
N ILE A 369 13.83 -14.80 -11.77
CA ILE A 369 12.41 -15.13 -11.85
C ILE A 369 11.82 -14.47 -13.08
N ALA A 370 11.11 -15.27 -13.88
CA ALA A 370 10.22 -14.78 -14.91
C ALA A 370 8.78 -14.84 -14.37
N MET A 371 8.03 -13.78 -14.60
CA MET A 371 6.64 -13.67 -14.19
C MET A 371 5.79 -13.13 -15.36
N LEU A 372 4.63 -13.71 -15.53
CA LEU A 372 3.60 -13.19 -16.41
C LEU A 372 2.36 -12.88 -15.56
N ARG A 373 2.04 -11.59 -15.44
CA ARG A 373 0.81 -11.12 -14.79
C ARG A 373 -0.24 -10.81 -15.86
N VAL A 374 -1.45 -11.21 -15.59
CA VAL A 374 -2.65 -10.88 -16.38
C VAL A 374 -3.66 -10.25 -15.45
N VAL A 375 -4.22 -9.11 -15.84
CA VAL A 375 -5.26 -8.40 -15.08
C VAL A 375 -6.51 -8.30 -15.95
N VAL A 376 -7.63 -8.72 -15.38
CA VAL A 376 -8.97 -8.55 -15.96
C VAL A 376 -9.78 -7.67 -15.03
N SER A 377 -10.36 -6.58 -15.53
CA SER A 377 -11.11 -5.60 -14.74
C SER A 377 -12.43 -5.19 -15.40
N TYR A 378 -13.47 -5.05 -14.57
CA TYR A 378 -14.81 -4.61 -14.94
C TYR A 378 -15.35 -3.59 -13.96
#